data_12c5c5773a5329f9d276a232c5df0be0
#
_entry.id   12c5c5773a5329f9d276a232c5df0be0
#
_cell.length_a   1.000
_cell.length_b   1.000
_cell.length_c   1.000
_cell.angle_alpha   90.00
_cell.angle_beta   90.00
_cell.angle_gamma   90.00
#
_symmetry.space_group_name_H-M   'P 1'
#
loop_
_entity.id
_entity.type
_entity.pdbx_description
1 polymer ?
#
loop_
_entity_poly.entity_id
_entity_poly.type
_entity_poly.pdbx_seq_one_letter_code
_entity_poly.pdbx_strand_id
1 'polypeptide(L)'
;MVRPLDGITVVSLEHAIAAPFCTRQLADLGARVIKVERPGAGDFARAYDTRVKGQASHFVWTNRSKESLTLDLKQPQALEVLSQLLENAAYAPTRGRYKV
;
A
#
# COMPACT_ATOMS: atom_id res chain seq x y z
N MET A 1 15.49 -4.83 18.13
CA MET A 1 14.26 -5.21 18.84
C MET A 1 13.30 -5.89 17.87
N VAL A 2 12.77 -7.04 18.24
CA VAL A 2 11.76 -7.71 17.43
C VAL A 2 10.40 -7.06 17.68
N ARG A 3 9.73 -6.64 16.62
CA ARG A 3 8.39 -6.08 16.69
C ARG A 3 7.36 -7.18 16.45
N PRO A 4 6.10 -7.00 16.91
CA PRO A 4 5.08 -8.07 16.84
C PRO A 4 4.86 -8.67 15.46
N LEU A 5 4.98 -7.86 14.41
CA LEU A 5 4.72 -8.29 13.04
C LEU A 5 5.97 -8.42 12.17
N ASP A 6 7.16 -8.48 12.78
CA ASP A 6 8.38 -8.75 12.02
C ASP A 6 8.26 -10.06 11.27
N GLY A 7 8.67 -10.05 9.99
CA GLY A 7 8.57 -11.22 9.10
C GLY A 7 7.23 -11.35 8.37
N ILE A 8 6.24 -10.51 8.70
CA ILE A 8 4.94 -10.52 8.02
C ILE A 8 4.97 -9.55 6.83
N THR A 9 4.54 -10.02 5.68
CA THR A 9 4.41 -9.18 4.48
C THR A 9 2.94 -8.92 4.18
N VAL A 10 2.62 -7.66 3.95
CA VAL A 10 1.28 -7.18 3.59
C VAL A 10 1.37 -6.54 2.22
N VAL A 11 0.52 -6.97 1.29
CA VAL A 11 0.37 -6.36 -0.04
C VAL A 11 -0.94 -5.60 -0.06
N SER A 12 -0.88 -4.30 -0.31
CA SER A 12 -1.99 -3.39 -0.10
C SER A 12 -2.43 -2.78 -1.42
N LEU A 13 -3.71 -2.95 -1.76
CA LEU A 13 -4.36 -2.42 -2.96
C LEU A 13 -5.45 -1.43 -2.53
N GLU A 14 -5.09 -0.48 -1.70
CA GLU A 14 -6.03 0.48 -1.11
C GLU A 14 -5.76 1.91 -1.53
N HIS A 15 -6.77 2.76 -1.28
CA HIS A 15 -6.70 4.20 -1.55
C HIS A 15 -7.25 5.00 -0.38
N ALA A 16 -6.90 6.28 -0.34
CA ALA A 16 -7.41 7.29 0.57
C ALA A 16 -7.00 7.06 2.02
N ILE A 17 -7.93 6.78 2.93
CA ILE A 17 -7.67 6.90 4.37
C ILE A 17 -7.89 5.61 5.15
N ALA A 18 -9.06 4.97 5.03
CA ALA A 18 -9.44 3.89 5.95
C ALA A 18 -8.49 2.68 5.89
N ALA A 19 -8.35 2.07 4.74
CA ALA A 19 -7.44 0.94 4.59
C ALA A 19 -5.96 1.35 4.70
N PRO A 20 -5.51 2.47 4.11
CA PRO A 20 -4.15 2.97 4.35
C PRO A 20 -3.84 3.23 5.82
N PHE A 21 -4.78 3.74 6.61
CA PHE A 21 -4.60 3.92 8.04
C PHE A 21 -4.39 2.57 8.74
N CYS A 22 -5.19 1.58 8.41
CA CYS A 22 -5.07 0.23 8.95
C CYS A 22 -3.70 -0.38 8.64
N THR A 23 -3.27 -0.36 7.38
CA THR A 23 -1.99 -0.94 6.99
C THR A 23 -0.80 -0.16 7.51
N ARG A 24 -0.94 1.16 7.72
CA ARG A 24 0.08 1.94 8.43
C ARG A 24 0.32 1.40 9.83
N GLN A 25 -0.74 1.07 10.56
CA GLN A 25 -0.59 0.49 11.90
C GLN A 25 0.14 -0.85 11.85
N LEU A 26 -0.13 -1.68 10.84
CA LEU A 26 0.59 -2.94 10.65
C LEU A 26 2.08 -2.68 10.38
N ALA A 27 2.40 -1.67 9.57
CA ALA A 27 3.78 -1.29 9.30
C ALA A 27 4.48 -0.79 10.58
N ASP A 28 3.80 0.00 11.39
CA ASP A 28 4.35 0.48 12.67
C ASP A 28 4.67 -0.67 13.61
N LEU A 29 3.94 -1.79 13.52
CA LEU A 29 4.17 -2.99 14.32
C LEU A 29 5.21 -3.93 13.72
N GLY A 30 5.82 -3.58 12.60
CA GLY A 30 6.93 -4.33 12.03
C GLY A 30 6.65 -5.04 10.72
N ALA A 31 5.40 -5.06 10.25
CA ALA A 31 5.08 -5.68 8.97
C ALA A 31 5.76 -4.94 7.81
N ARG A 32 6.18 -5.68 6.80
CA ARG A 32 6.56 -5.09 5.53
C ARG A 32 5.30 -4.83 4.72
N VAL A 33 4.97 -3.57 4.50
CA VAL A 33 3.78 -3.20 3.72
C VAL A 33 4.22 -2.70 2.35
N ILE A 34 3.78 -3.41 1.31
CA ILE A 34 4.01 -3.03 -0.08
C ILE A 34 2.70 -2.48 -0.62
N LYS A 35 2.66 -1.17 -0.84
CA LYS A 35 1.49 -0.48 -1.39
C LYS A 35 1.57 -0.49 -2.91
N VAL A 36 0.62 -1.15 -3.54
CA VAL A 36 0.52 -1.17 -5.00
C VAL A 36 -0.33 0.02 -5.44
N GLU A 37 0.25 0.88 -6.26
CA GLU A 37 -0.42 2.07 -6.76
C GLU A 37 -0.56 2.02 -8.28
N ARG A 38 -1.60 2.65 -8.80
CA ARG A 38 -1.78 2.82 -10.24
C ARG A 38 -0.70 3.74 -10.82
N PRO A 39 -0.38 3.65 -12.11
CA PRO A 39 0.52 4.59 -12.77
C PRO A 39 -0.04 6.01 -12.74
N GLY A 40 0.83 6.98 -12.93
CA GLY A 40 0.47 8.39 -12.97
C GLY A 40 0.27 8.97 -11.57
N ALA A 41 -0.97 9.29 -11.21
CA ALA A 41 -1.26 10.01 -9.97
C ALA A 41 -1.18 9.14 -8.71
N GLY A 42 -1.22 7.81 -8.82
CA GLY A 42 -1.20 6.92 -7.67
C GLY A 42 -2.46 7.01 -6.81
N ASP A 43 -2.28 6.93 -5.48
CA ASP A 43 -3.38 7.07 -4.53
C ASP A 43 -3.98 8.48 -4.59
N PHE A 44 -5.30 8.57 -4.53
CA PHE A 44 -6.02 9.85 -4.55
C PHE A 44 -5.56 10.78 -3.42
N ALA A 45 -5.19 10.26 -2.27
CA ALA A 45 -4.75 11.05 -1.14
C ALA A 45 -3.49 11.86 -1.41
N ARG A 46 -2.68 11.47 -2.41
CA ARG A 46 -1.50 12.24 -2.82
C ARG A 46 -1.85 13.66 -3.29
N ALA A 47 -3.09 13.87 -3.74
CA ALA A 47 -3.55 15.14 -4.30
C ALA A 47 -4.42 15.95 -3.33
N TYR A 48 -4.60 15.49 -2.08
CA TYR A 48 -5.50 16.16 -1.14
C TYR A 48 -5.00 17.52 -0.68
N ASP A 49 -3.69 17.66 -0.47
CA ASP A 49 -3.07 18.95 -0.12
C ASP A 49 -1.55 18.87 -0.33
N THR A 50 -0.83 19.95 0.03
CA THR A 50 0.62 20.03 -0.15
C THR A 50 1.34 20.47 1.14
N ARG A 51 0.75 20.22 2.29
CA ARG A 51 1.17 20.79 3.58
C ARG A 51 2.48 20.25 4.11
N VAL A 52 2.89 19.06 3.72
CA VAL A 52 4.09 18.41 4.24
C VAL A 52 5.17 18.43 3.16
N LYS A 53 5.96 19.49 3.11
CA LYS A 53 7.05 19.68 2.15
C LYS A 53 6.59 19.40 0.70
N GLY A 54 5.42 19.93 0.31
CA GLY A 54 4.86 19.72 -1.01
C GLY A 54 4.08 18.43 -1.18
N GLN A 55 3.97 17.60 -0.13
CA GLN A 55 3.23 16.34 -0.15
C GLN A 55 1.91 16.47 0.60
N ALA A 56 0.94 15.64 0.22
CA ALA A 56 -0.35 15.63 0.87
C ALA A 56 -0.26 15.08 2.30
N SER A 57 -0.79 15.83 3.26
CA SER A 57 -0.69 15.48 4.68
C SER A 57 -1.32 14.13 5.01
N HIS A 58 -2.52 13.86 4.49
CA HIS A 58 -3.19 12.57 4.72
C HIS A 58 -2.41 11.40 4.11
N PHE A 59 -1.82 11.60 2.93
CA PHE A 59 -1.01 10.55 2.31
C PHE A 59 0.23 10.22 3.16
N VAL A 60 0.95 11.23 3.62
CA VAL A 60 2.15 11.03 4.45
C VAL A 60 1.77 10.36 5.77
N TRP A 61 0.72 10.84 6.41
CA TRP A 61 0.27 10.35 7.70
C TRP A 61 -0.21 8.88 7.64
N THR A 62 -0.95 8.52 6.59
CA THR A 62 -1.52 7.16 6.49
C THR A 62 -0.58 6.16 5.84
N ASN A 63 0.51 6.60 5.22
CA ASN A 63 1.36 5.70 4.44
C ASN A 63 2.83 5.66 4.88
N ARG A 64 3.15 6.21 6.02
CA ARG A 64 4.53 6.14 6.53
C ARG A 64 4.95 4.68 6.72
N SER A 65 6.24 4.42 6.53
CA SER A 65 6.86 3.10 6.68
C SER A 65 6.41 2.05 5.66
N LYS A 66 5.69 2.45 4.62
CA LYS A 66 5.32 1.57 3.51
C LYS A 66 6.30 1.72 2.34
N GLU A 67 6.42 0.66 1.55
CA GLU A 67 7.08 0.70 0.25
C GLU A 67 6.01 0.89 -0.82
N SER A 68 6.29 1.73 -1.83
CA SER A 68 5.37 1.96 -2.94
C SER A 68 5.84 1.19 -4.18
N LEU A 69 4.93 0.49 -4.82
CA LEU A 69 5.16 -0.20 -6.08
C LEU A 69 4.08 0.22 -7.07
N THR A 70 4.51 0.80 -8.18
CA THR A 70 3.59 1.20 -9.24
C THR A 70 3.39 0.06 -10.23
N LEU A 71 2.15 -0.39 -10.39
CA LEU A 71 1.79 -1.42 -11.36
C LEU A 71 0.56 -0.98 -12.15
N ASP A 72 0.63 -1.12 -13.48
CA ASP A 72 -0.54 -0.97 -14.34
C ASP A 72 -1.25 -2.32 -14.44
N LEU A 73 -2.27 -2.51 -13.62
CA LEU A 73 -2.99 -3.80 -13.54
C LEU A 73 -3.81 -4.12 -14.80
N LYS A 74 -3.84 -3.22 -15.77
CA LYS A 74 -4.40 -3.50 -17.10
C LYS A 74 -3.44 -4.30 -17.97
N GLN A 75 -2.17 -4.39 -17.58
CA GLN A 75 -1.15 -5.13 -18.30
C GLN A 75 -1.00 -6.54 -17.75
N PRO A 76 -0.95 -7.59 -18.61
CA PRO A 76 -0.80 -8.97 -18.13
C PRO A 76 0.46 -9.19 -17.29
N GLN A 77 1.55 -8.54 -17.64
CA GLN A 77 2.82 -8.64 -16.91
C GLN A 77 2.71 -8.11 -15.48
N ALA A 78 1.97 -7.02 -15.29
CA ALA A 78 1.74 -6.46 -13.96
C ALA A 78 0.89 -7.40 -13.09
N LEU A 79 -0.11 -8.04 -13.68
CA LEU A 79 -0.91 -9.05 -12.97
C LEU A 79 -0.06 -10.25 -12.54
N GLU A 80 0.90 -10.66 -13.36
CA GLU A 80 1.81 -11.74 -13.00
C GLU A 80 2.69 -11.35 -11.80
N VAL A 81 3.24 -10.13 -11.80
CA VAL A 81 4.01 -9.61 -10.67
C VAL A 81 3.15 -9.57 -9.41
N LEU A 82 1.93 -9.08 -9.51
CA LEU A 82 1.01 -9.01 -8.39
C LEU A 82 0.71 -10.41 -7.84
N SER A 83 0.47 -11.39 -8.71
CA SER A 83 0.21 -12.77 -8.28
C SER A 83 1.39 -13.35 -7.49
N GLN A 84 2.61 -13.10 -7.93
CA GLN A 84 3.81 -13.55 -7.22
C GLN A 84 3.95 -12.89 -5.85
N LEU A 85 3.62 -11.61 -5.75
CA LEU A 85 3.63 -10.90 -4.46
C LEU A 85 2.59 -11.50 -3.51
N LEU A 86 1.40 -11.79 -4.00
CA LEU A 86 0.30 -12.31 -3.19
C LEU A 86 0.58 -13.72 -2.66
N GLU A 87 1.34 -14.54 -3.38
CA GLU A 87 1.72 -15.88 -2.92
C GLU A 87 2.47 -15.85 -1.58
N ASN A 88 3.22 -14.78 -1.34
CA ASN A 88 4.05 -14.64 -0.13
C ASN A 88 3.47 -13.66 0.88
N ALA A 89 2.29 -13.12 0.62
CA ALA A 89 1.67 -12.14 1.51
C ALA A 89 0.81 -12.85 2.56
N ALA A 90 0.94 -12.44 3.82
CA ALA A 90 0.09 -12.91 4.90
C ALA A 90 -1.28 -12.22 4.90
N TYR A 91 -1.34 -11.00 4.35
CA TYR A 91 -2.55 -10.20 4.30
C TYR A 91 -2.53 -9.30 3.06
N ALA A 92 -3.64 -9.21 2.37
CA ALA A 92 -3.75 -8.43 1.14
C ALA A 92 -5.09 -7.66 1.13
N PRO A 93 -5.17 -6.53 1.86
CA PRO A 93 -6.40 -5.74 1.88
C PRO A 93 -6.63 -5.08 0.53
N THR A 94 -7.87 -5.14 0.09
CA THR A 94 -8.34 -4.48 -1.12
C THR A 94 -9.54 -3.62 -0.82
N ARG A 95 -9.93 -2.80 -1.78
CA ARG A 95 -11.11 -1.96 -1.65
C ARG A 95 -12.42 -2.73 -1.91
N GLY A 96 -12.40 -4.05 -1.89
CA GLY A 96 -13.57 -4.88 -2.06
C GLY A 96 -14.04 -5.07 -3.49
N ARG A 97 -13.41 -4.40 -4.46
CA ARG A 97 -13.75 -4.49 -5.89
C ARG A 97 -12.72 -5.26 -6.72
N TYR A 98 -11.59 -5.58 -6.15
CA TYR A 98 -10.56 -6.35 -6.84
C TYR A 98 -10.71 -7.80 -6.44
N LYS A 99 -11.06 -8.62 -7.41
CA LYS A 99 -10.94 -10.06 -7.27
C LYS A 99 -9.56 -10.44 -7.78
N VAL A 100 -8.78 -10.93 -6.92
CA VAL A 100 -7.45 -11.40 -7.24
C VAL A 100 -7.50 -12.89 -7.52
#